data_23e9c580ad594c4ea1915e99e29e6dbe
#
_entry.id   23e9c580ad594c4ea1915e99e29e6dbe
#
_cell.length_a   1.000
_cell.length_b   1.000
_cell.length_c   1.000
_cell.angle_alpha   90.00
_cell.angle_beta   90.00
_cell.angle_gamma   90.00
#
_symmetry.space_group_name_H-M   'P 1'
#
loop_
_entity.id
_entity.type
_entity.pdbx_description
1 polymer ?
#
loop_
_entity_poly.entity_id
_entity_poly.type
_entity_poly.pdbx_seq_one_letter_code
_entity_poly.pdbx_strand_id
1 'polypeptide(L)'
;VESRRIDLITATMELHLPQRRLSLDRPLVMGIVNVTPDSFFDGGRFLDPQLALEHGRRLVEEGADLLDIGAESTRPGSVPIDEGEELRRLVPIVTALAQAVSVPISVDTSKAAVAKAAIKAGAVMVNDVTALRGDPAMADVVAQTGVALVLMHMQGTPQTMQQAPAYGDVVEEVADFLAERARFAMERGVAKSRIVLDPGIGFGKVLTHNLDLLAHLRLLTTLGFPVLVGPSRKGFIGQLTKQSVEGRAWGTAGVIALAVEQGANILRVHDVAAMRDVVNVATAISRRMPASLREQHA
;
A
#
# COMPACT_ATOMS: atom_id res chain seq x y z
N VAL A 1 5.49 -49.71 5.79
CA VAL A 1 6.00 -48.65 4.92
C VAL A 1 5.58 -47.35 5.55
N GLU A 2 6.48 -46.78 6.39
CA GLU A 2 6.27 -45.49 7.05
C GLU A 2 6.36 -44.36 6.00
N SER A 3 5.25 -43.73 5.73
CA SER A 3 5.17 -42.49 4.97
C SER A 3 5.84 -41.39 5.78
N ARG A 4 7.08 -41.03 5.47
CA ARG A 4 7.70 -39.79 5.97
C ARG A 4 6.89 -38.61 5.44
N ARG A 5 6.03 -38.01 6.28
CA ARG A 5 5.56 -36.65 6.08
C ARG A 5 6.78 -35.74 6.08
N ILE A 6 7.17 -35.27 4.91
CA ILE A 6 8.08 -34.12 4.81
C ILE A 6 7.23 -32.92 5.24
N ASP A 7 7.38 -32.49 6.50
CA ASP A 7 6.91 -31.19 6.94
C ASP A 7 7.73 -30.14 6.17
N LEU A 8 7.22 -29.74 5.01
CA LEU A 8 7.63 -28.50 4.37
C LEU A 8 7.23 -27.39 5.34
N ILE A 9 8.17 -26.98 6.18
CA ILE A 9 8.09 -25.72 6.91
C ILE A 9 8.10 -24.66 5.81
N THR A 10 6.91 -24.26 5.35
CA THR A 10 6.75 -23.06 4.53
C THR A 10 7.23 -21.92 5.38
N ALA A 11 8.42 -21.38 5.08
CA ALA A 11 8.95 -20.22 5.78
C ALA A 11 7.88 -19.12 5.71
N THR A 12 7.34 -18.74 6.87
CA THR A 12 6.37 -17.66 6.99
C THR A 12 6.96 -16.38 6.42
N MET A 13 6.26 -15.74 5.49
CA MET A 13 6.70 -14.46 4.96
C MET A 13 6.57 -13.41 6.05
N GLU A 14 7.64 -12.66 6.29
CA GLU A 14 7.68 -11.58 7.28
C GLU A 14 8.10 -10.27 6.63
N LEU A 15 7.50 -9.17 7.03
CA LEU A 15 7.96 -7.82 6.73
C LEU A 15 8.75 -7.28 7.92
N HIS A 16 10.02 -6.93 7.69
CA HIS A 16 10.90 -6.43 8.74
C HIS A 16 10.78 -4.91 8.87
N LEU A 17 10.47 -4.46 10.06
CA LEU A 17 10.50 -3.05 10.49
C LEU A 17 11.70 -2.84 11.42
N PRO A 18 12.11 -1.59 11.72
CA PRO A 18 13.30 -1.31 12.54
C PRO A 18 13.33 -2.04 13.90
N GLN A 19 12.18 -2.16 14.56
CA GLN A 19 12.11 -2.69 15.92
C GLN A 19 11.25 -3.95 16.07
N ARG A 20 10.58 -4.39 15.00
CA ARG A 20 9.69 -5.57 15.01
C ARG A 20 9.57 -6.20 13.63
N ARG A 21 9.04 -7.42 13.61
CA ARG A 21 8.64 -8.11 12.39
C ARG A 21 7.12 -8.22 12.35
N LEU A 22 6.56 -8.06 11.18
CA LEU A 22 5.14 -8.32 10.92
C LEU A 22 5.03 -9.66 10.21
N SER A 23 4.33 -10.61 10.83
CA SER A 23 3.93 -11.83 10.12
C SER A 23 2.94 -11.49 9.03
N LEU A 24 3.15 -12.08 7.85
CA LEU A 24 2.26 -12.00 6.70
C LEU A 24 1.49 -13.32 6.50
N ASP A 25 1.37 -14.13 7.55
CA ASP A 25 0.58 -15.36 7.53
C ASP A 25 -0.88 -15.12 7.19
N ARG A 26 -1.37 -13.94 7.47
CA ARG A 26 -2.65 -13.43 7.00
C ARG A 26 -2.48 -12.05 6.33
N PRO A 27 -3.36 -11.68 5.43
CA PRO A 27 -3.33 -10.32 4.88
C PRO A 27 -3.54 -9.27 5.97
N LEU A 28 -2.77 -8.19 5.90
CA LEU A 28 -2.86 -7.04 6.79
C LEU A 28 -3.75 -5.97 6.19
N VAL A 29 -4.50 -5.25 7.02
CA VAL A 29 -5.29 -4.09 6.61
C VAL A 29 -4.54 -2.81 6.98
N MET A 30 -4.23 -1.99 5.98
CA MET A 30 -3.57 -0.71 6.11
C MET A 30 -4.62 0.40 5.97
N GLY A 31 -4.88 1.12 7.07
CA GLY A 31 -5.83 2.23 7.11
C GLY A 31 -5.23 3.52 6.54
N ILE A 32 -5.98 4.22 5.69
CA ILE A 32 -5.56 5.47 5.04
C ILE A 32 -5.89 6.68 5.90
N VAL A 33 -4.90 7.50 6.21
CA VAL A 33 -5.05 8.80 6.89
C VAL A 33 -4.57 9.90 5.95
N ASN A 34 -5.50 10.50 5.19
CA ASN A 34 -5.18 11.62 4.30
C ASN A 34 -5.21 12.95 5.08
N VAL A 35 -4.07 13.64 5.13
CA VAL A 35 -3.88 14.93 5.79
C VAL A 35 -3.89 16.04 4.74
N THR A 36 -4.94 16.04 3.90
CA THR A 36 -5.11 17.01 2.81
C THR A 36 -6.21 18.02 3.14
N PRO A 37 -6.23 19.20 2.50
CA PRO A 37 -7.25 20.23 2.72
C PRO A 37 -8.69 19.74 2.67
N ASP A 38 -8.97 18.77 1.82
CA ASP A 38 -10.33 18.22 1.63
C ASP A 38 -10.73 17.22 2.73
N SER A 39 -9.81 16.82 3.60
CA SER A 39 -10.03 15.72 4.56
C SER A 39 -10.25 16.18 6.01
N PHE A 40 -9.50 17.17 6.50
CA PHE A 40 -9.49 17.58 7.92
C PHE A 40 -9.39 19.09 8.11
N PHE A 41 -10.04 19.89 7.25
CA PHE A 41 -10.07 21.35 7.39
C PHE A 41 -11.39 21.79 8.02
N ASP A 42 -11.31 22.53 9.12
CA ASP A 42 -12.43 23.27 9.66
C ASP A 42 -12.63 24.56 8.86
N GLY A 43 -13.73 24.64 8.12
CA GLY A 43 -14.08 25.83 7.34
C GLY A 43 -13.04 26.26 6.27
N GLY A 44 -12.13 25.37 5.84
CA GLY A 44 -11.28 25.58 4.66
C GLY A 44 -9.99 26.37 4.87
N ARG A 45 -9.52 26.58 6.10
CA ARG A 45 -8.30 27.39 6.34
C ARG A 45 -7.17 26.71 7.13
N PHE A 46 -7.44 25.74 8.00
CA PHE A 46 -6.40 25.09 8.82
C PHE A 46 -6.66 23.60 8.94
N LEU A 47 -5.58 22.82 8.84
CA LEU A 47 -5.61 21.40 9.18
C LEU A 47 -5.89 21.29 10.70
N ASP A 48 -6.89 20.51 11.07
CA ASP A 48 -7.10 20.13 12.46
C ASP A 48 -6.34 18.83 12.79
N PRO A 49 -5.19 18.92 13.48
CA PRO A 49 -4.42 17.73 13.86
C PRO A 49 -5.21 16.78 14.76
N GLN A 50 -6.16 17.28 15.54
CA GLN A 50 -6.96 16.47 16.45
C GLN A 50 -7.91 15.57 15.68
N LEU A 51 -8.55 16.06 14.62
CA LEU A 51 -9.42 15.24 13.76
C LEU A 51 -8.64 14.11 13.06
N ALA A 52 -7.42 14.40 12.59
CA ALA A 52 -6.57 13.38 11.99
C ALA A 52 -6.12 12.32 13.02
N LEU A 53 -5.80 12.73 14.24
CA LEU A 53 -5.46 11.83 15.35
C LEU A 53 -6.66 10.94 15.72
N GLU A 54 -7.84 11.51 15.88
CA GLU A 54 -9.08 10.77 16.19
C GLU A 54 -9.43 9.79 15.07
N HIS A 55 -9.29 10.22 13.82
CA HIS A 55 -9.48 9.32 12.67
C HIS A 55 -8.49 8.15 12.69
N GLY A 56 -7.21 8.40 12.88
CA GLY A 56 -6.21 7.34 12.97
C GLY A 56 -6.47 6.35 14.10
N ARG A 57 -6.85 6.85 15.29
CA ARG A 57 -7.25 5.98 16.42
C ARG A 57 -8.46 5.13 16.09
N ARG A 58 -9.49 5.72 15.49
CA ARG A 58 -10.67 4.99 15.04
C ARG A 58 -10.33 3.87 14.06
N LEU A 59 -9.48 4.13 13.07
CA LEU A 59 -9.05 3.08 12.13
C LEU A 59 -8.35 1.91 12.85
N VAL A 60 -7.58 2.19 13.90
CA VAL A 60 -6.95 1.13 14.72
C VAL A 60 -8.01 0.34 15.52
N GLU A 61 -8.97 1.01 16.12
CA GLU A 61 -10.12 0.38 16.82
C GLU A 61 -10.95 -0.46 15.85
N GLU A 62 -11.10 -0.03 14.59
CA GLU A 62 -11.76 -0.76 13.50
C GLU A 62 -10.94 -1.97 13.02
N GLY A 63 -9.71 -2.16 13.49
CA GLY A 63 -8.87 -3.31 13.19
C GLY A 63 -7.80 -3.08 12.12
N ALA A 64 -7.35 -1.85 11.88
CA ALA A 64 -6.16 -1.62 11.05
C ALA A 64 -4.92 -2.26 11.71
N ASP A 65 -4.12 -2.96 10.91
CA ASP A 65 -2.82 -3.50 11.33
C ASP A 65 -1.69 -2.50 11.13
N LEU A 66 -1.86 -1.52 10.22
CA LEU A 66 -0.95 -0.42 9.91
C LEU A 66 -1.78 0.83 9.59
N LEU A 67 -1.19 2.01 9.79
CA LEU A 67 -1.72 3.26 9.23
C LEU A 67 -0.76 3.77 8.15
N ASP A 68 -1.31 4.35 7.08
CA ASP A 68 -0.56 5.03 6.03
C ASP A 68 -0.99 6.49 5.95
N ILE A 69 -0.06 7.41 6.26
CA ILE A 69 -0.34 8.83 6.42
C ILE A 69 0.24 9.59 5.22
N GLY A 70 -0.62 10.28 4.47
CA GLY A 70 -0.23 11.09 3.33
C GLY A 70 -0.73 12.53 3.43
N ALA A 71 0.14 13.51 3.19
CA ALA A 71 -0.18 14.94 3.22
C ALA A 71 -0.26 15.58 1.84
N GLU A 72 0.19 14.89 0.81
CA GLU A 72 0.07 15.28 -0.59
C GLU A 72 -0.97 14.41 -1.29
N SER A 73 -1.83 15.01 -2.11
CA SER A 73 -2.79 14.25 -2.92
C SER A 73 -2.10 13.64 -4.13
N THR A 74 -2.20 12.33 -4.28
CA THR A 74 -1.72 11.59 -5.47
C THR A 74 -2.87 11.25 -6.44
N ARG A 75 -4.07 11.87 -6.27
CA ARG A 75 -5.21 11.69 -7.18
C ARG A 75 -4.89 12.24 -8.58
N PRO A 76 -5.55 11.72 -9.63
CA PRO A 76 -5.39 12.26 -10.98
C PRO A 76 -5.60 13.77 -11.04
N GLY A 77 -4.64 14.48 -11.64
CA GLY A 77 -4.70 15.94 -11.79
C GLY A 77 -4.35 16.77 -10.55
N SER A 78 -3.95 16.12 -9.45
CA SER A 78 -3.53 16.85 -8.24
C SER A 78 -2.27 17.70 -8.49
N VAL A 79 -2.24 18.86 -7.84
CA VAL A 79 -1.07 19.74 -7.87
C VAL A 79 -0.15 19.34 -6.73
N PRO A 80 1.15 19.12 -7.00
CA PRO A 80 2.14 18.87 -5.97
C PRO A 80 2.22 20.04 -4.97
N ILE A 81 2.47 19.72 -3.72
CA ILE A 81 2.80 20.72 -2.70
C ILE A 81 4.32 20.75 -2.49
N ASP A 82 4.82 21.89 -2.02
CA ASP A 82 6.23 22.01 -1.69
C ASP A 82 6.58 21.19 -0.42
N GLU A 83 7.87 20.91 -0.26
CA GLU A 83 8.40 20.13 0.85
C GLU A 83 8.06 20.71 2.21
N GLY A 84 8.15 22.05 2.35
CA GLY A 84 7.87 22.74 3.61
C GLY A 84 6.41 22.60 4.03
N GLU A 85 5.48 22.68 3.08
CA GLU A 85 4.07 22.50 3.33
C GLU A 85 3.74 21.03 3.68
N GLU A 86 4.37 20.06 3.00
CA GLU A 86 4.19 18.66 3.32
C GLU A 86 4.71 18.33 4.72
N LEU A 87 5.90 18.81 5.09
CA LEU A 87 6.46 18.67 6.43
C LEU A 87 5.55 19.27 7.51
N ARG A 88 5.02 20.46 7.24
CA ARG A 88 4.13 21.16 8.17
C ARG A 88 2.84 20.40 8.45
N ARG A 89 2.29 19.70 7.44
CA ARG A 89 1.08 18.90 7.58
C ARG A 89 1.36 17.55 8.22
N LEU A 90 2.40 16.86 7.75
CA LEU A 90 2.63 15.44 8.02
C LEU A 90 3.25 15.19 9.40
N VAL A 91 4.32 15.92 9.73
CA VAL A 91 5.16 15.62 10.90
C VAL A 91 4.40 15.69 12.23
N PRO A 92 3.55 16.69 12.49
CA PRO A 92 2.76 16.75 13.72
C PRO A 92 1.82 15.55 13.89
N ILE A 93 1.18 15.11 12.79
CA ILE A 93 0.24 14.00 12.81
C ILE A 93 0.96 12.68 13.05
N VAL A 94 2.08 12.44 12.35
CA VAL A 94 2.91 11.25 12.58
C VAL A 94 3.39 11.20 14.02
N THR A 95 3.85 12.33 14.57
CA THR A 95 4.31 12.40 15.98
C THR A 95 3.18 12.04 16.96
N ALA A 96 1.99 12.63 16.77
CA ALA A 96 0.85 12.39 17.64
C ALA A 96 0.36 10.94 17.55
N LEU A 97 0.24 10.39 16.33
CA LEU A 97 -0.19 9.01 16.13
C LEU A 97 0.85 8.00 16.64
N ALA A 98 2.15 8.23 16.45
CA ALA A 98 3.20 7.34 16.94
C ALA A 98 3.19 7.18 18.48
N GLN A 99 2.70 8.20 19.20
CA GLN A 99 2.52 8.15 20.65
C GLN A 99 1.18 7.55 21.08
N ALA A 100 0.17 7.59 20.19
CA ALA A 100 -1.22 7.29 20.54
C ALA A 100 -1.67 5.88 20.14
N VAL A 101 -0.99 5.22 19.18
CA VAL A 101 -1.38 3.90 18.66
C VAL A 101 -0.22 2.92 18.73
N SER A 102 -0.53 1.62 18.80
CA SER A 102 0.47 0.54 18.84
C SER A 102 0.81 -0.05 17.46
N VAL A 103 0.03 0.26 16.44
CA VAL A 103 0.26 -0.24 15.07
C VAL A 103 1.37 0.54 14.37
N PRO A 104 2.12 -0.07 13.42
CA PRO A 104 3.14 0.64 12.64
C PRO A 104 2.55 1.77 11.81
N ILE A 105 3.32 2.83 11.65
CA ILE A 105 2.99 3.98 10.80
C ILE A 105 3.85 3.95 9.55
N SER A 106 3.20 3.98 8.40
CA SER A 106 3.73 4.25 7.08
C SER A 106 3.49 5.71 6.72
N VAL A 107 4.38 6.30 5.93
CA VAL A 107 4.20 7.63 5.35
C VAL A 107 4.20 7.56 3.84
N ASP A 108 3.15 8.14 3.22
CA ASP A 108 2.98 8.24 1.76
C ASP A 108 3.66 9.54 1.30
N THR A 109 4.89 9.43 0.81
CA THR A 109 5.67 10.56 0.28
C THR A 109 6.74 10.09 -0.70
N SER A 110 7.02 10.91 -1.71
CA SER A 110 8.14 10.73 -2.65
C SER A 110 9.34 11.65 -2.38
N LYS A 111 9.30 12.45 -1.29
CA LYS A 111 10.37 13.41 -0.94
C LYS A 111 11.21 12.87 0.22
N ALA A 112 12.51 12.72 0.01
CA ALA A 112 13.45 12.13 0.97
C ALA A 112 13.54 12.92 2.29
N ALA A 113 13.47 14.23 2.24
CA ALA A 113 13.51 15.08 3.44
C ALA A 113 12.24 14.91 4.28
N VAL A 114 11.07 14.78 3.63
CA VAL A 114 9.79 14.50 4.31
C VAL A 114 9.82 13.11 4.95
N ALA A 115 10.27 12.08 4.21
CA ALA A 115 10.42 10.73 4.73
C ALA A 115 11.36 10.72 5.95
N LYS A 116 12.52 11.38 5.87
CA LYS A 116 13.48 11.47 6.98
C LYS A 116 12.89 12.11 8.23
N ALA A 117 12.13 13.21 8.08
CA ALA A 117 11.48 13.88 9.19
C ALA A 117 10.36 13.01 9.81
N ALA A 118 9.56 12.35 8.97
CA ALA A 118 8.50 11.45 9.42
C ALA A 118 9.05 10.20 10.14
N ILE A 119 10.17 9.65 9.68
CA ILE A 119 10.87 8.54 10.36
C ILE A 119 11.35 8.98 11.74
N LYS A 120 11.93 10.18 11.85
CA LYS A 120 12.31 10.75 13.14
C LYS A 120 11.10 10.98 14.07
N ALA A 121 9.94 11.25 13.51
CA ALA A 121 8.68 11.41 14.24
C ALA A 121 8.02 10.06 14.64
N GLY A 122 8.53 8.93 14.17
CA GLY A 122 8.07 7.60 14.57
C GLY A 122 7.52 6.72 13.43
N ALA A 123 7.57 7.17 12.17
CA ALA A 123 7.25 6.31 11.05
C ALA A 123 8.28 5.20 10.88
N VAL A 124 7.84 4.01 10.50
CA VAL A 124 8.66 2.80 10.35
C VAL A 124 8.59 2.19 8.94
N MET A 125 7.85 2.84 8.05
CA MET A 125 7.68 2.47 6.65
C MET A 125 7.55 3.74 5.80
N VAL A 126 8.06 3.70 4.58
CA VAL A 126 7.84 4.71 3.54
C VAL A 126 7.06 4.06 2.41
N ASN A 127 5.95 4.69 2.00
CA ASN A 127 5.18 4.32 0.82
C ASN A 127 5.52 5.32 -0.29
N ASP A 128 6.43 4.92 -1.19
CA ASP A 128 6.89 5.78 -2.28
C ASP A 128 6.19 5.42 -3.60
N VAL A 129 5.19 6.21 -3.97
CA VAL A 129 4.41 6.05 -5.20
C VAL A 129 5.25 6.21 -6.47
N THR A 130 6.48 6.71 -6.36
CA THR A 130 7.42 6.87 -7.47
C THR A 130 8.42 5.71 -7.61
N ALA A 131 8.45 4.79 -6.65
CA ALA A 131 9.40 3.68 -6.58
C ALA A 131 10.87 4.15 -6.69
N LEU A 132 11.26 5.12 -5.86
CA LEU A 132 12.61 5.71 -5.80
C LEU A 132 13.02 6.47 -7.06
N ARG A 133 12.07 6.95 -7.87
CA ARG A 133 12.34 7.77 -9.06
C ARG A 133 12.11 9.27 -8.82
N GLY A 134 11.35 9.62 -7.77
CA GLY A 134 10.98 11.01 -7.46
C GLY A 134 12.12 11.80 -6.84
N ASP A 135 12.80 11.22 -5.87
CA ASP A 135 13.92 11.86 -5.15
C ASP A 135 15.11 10.89 -5.09
N PRO A 136 16.28 11.26 -5.66
CA PRO A 136 17.47 10.41 -5.64
C PRO A 136 17.98 10.04 -4.25
N ALA A 137 17.70 10.87 -3.23
CA ALA A 137 18.15 10.64 -1.87
C ALA A 137 17.25 9.65 -1.09
N MET A 138 16.06 9.32 -1.61
CA MET A 138 15.10 8.46 -0.91
C MET A 138 15.68 7.07 -0.60
N ALA A 139 16.36 6.46 -1.57
CA ALA A 139 16.98 5.15 -1.38
C ALA A 139 17.96 5.13 -0.21
N ASP A 140 18.80 6.17 -0.10
CA ASP A 140 19.80 6.28 0.97
C ASP A 140 19.13 6.51 2.35
N VAL A 141 18.07 7.33 2.40
CA VAL A 141 17.28 7.51 3.62
C VAL A 141 16.71 6.19 4.12
N VAL A 142 16.08 5.40 3.25
CA VAL A 142 15.47 4.11 3.60
C VAL A 142 16.55 3.10 4.02
N ALA A 143 17.64 3.00 3.28
CA ALA A 143 18.74 2.08 3.59
C ALA A 143 19.38 2.38 4.95
N GLN A 144 19.68 3.66 5.23
CA GLN A 144 20.33 4.10 6.48
C GLN A 144 19.43 3.94 7.70
N THR A 145 18.14 4.21 7.57
CA THR A 145 17.18 4.15 8.68
C THR A 145 16.64 2.75 8.94
N GLY A 146 16.71 1.88 7.93
CA GLY A 146 16.24 0.51 8.00
C GLY A 146 14.72 0.39 8.12
N VAL A 147 13.95 1.39 7.70
CA VAL A 147 12.51 1.31 7.60
C VAL A 147 12.07 0.42 6.43
N ALA A 148 10.82 -0.06 6.44
CA ALA A 148 10.27 -0.76 5.29
C ALA A 148 9.94 0.23 4.15
N LEU A 149 9.90 -0.29 2.93
CA LEU A 149 9.69 0.49 1.70
C LEU A 149 8.63 -0.17 0.83
N VAL A 150 7.60 0.60 0.47
CA VAL A 150 6.68 0.22 -0.61
C VAL A 150 7.17 0.85 -1.91
N LEU A 151 7.31 0.04 -2.94
CA LEU A 151 7.63 0.44 -4.30
C LEU A 151 6.39 0.30 -5.17
N MET A 152 5.81 1.43 -5.63
CA MET A 152 4.60 1.40 -6.44
C MET A 152 4.89 1.69 -7.91
N HIS A 153 4.21 0.94 -8.80
CA HIS A 153 4.23 1.24 -10.23
C HIS A 153 3.26 2.35 -10.61
N MET A 154 3.78 3.35 -11.30
CA MET A 154 2.98 4.41 -11.94
C MET A 154 3.61 4.78 -13.28
N GLN A 155 2.77 4.87 -14.34
CA GLN A 155 3.16 5.46 -15.62
C GLN A 155 2.87 6.97 -15.57
N GLY A 156 3.87 7.81 -15.90
CA GLY A 156 3.74 9.27 -15.79
C GLY A 156 3.86 9.79 -14.35
N THR A 157 3.16 10.87 -14.07
CA THR A 157 3.06 11.52 -12.74
C THR A 157 1.59 11.63 -12.35
N PRO A 158 1.23 11.94 -11.08
CA PRO A 158 -0.17 12.15 -10.71
C PRO A 158 -0.92 13.15 -11.61
N GLN A 159 -0.22 14.18 -12.13
CA GLN A 159 -0.79 15.15 -13.05
C GLN A 159 -1.06 14.59 -14.45
N THR A 160 -0.20 13.70 -14.95
CA THR A 160 -0.22 13.25 -16.35
C THR A 160 -0.60 11.79 -16.53
N MET A 161 -0.62 10.99 -15.47
CA MET A 161 -0.77 9.54 -15.50
C MET A 161 -2.05 9.04 -16.22
N GLN A 162 -3.10 9.86 -16.32
CA GLN A 162 -4.33 9.50 -17.02
C GLN A 162 -4.37 10.01 -18.47
N GLN A 163 -3.30 10.67 -18.94
CA GLN A 163 -3.18 11.11 -20.32
C GLN A 163 -2.70 9.96 -21.21
N ALA A 164 -3.65 9.18 -21.74
CA ALA A 164 -3.42 8.06 -22.65
C ALA A 164 -2.39 7.02 -22.18
N PRO A 165 -2.55 6.42 -20.97
CA PRO A 165 -1.63 5.38 -20.53
C PRO A 165 -1.71 4.17 -21.47
N ALA A 166 -0.54 3.69 -21.92
CA ALA A 166 -0.42 2.63 -22.91
C ALA A 166 0.57 1.55 -22.44
N TYR A 167 0.20 0.29 -22.66
CA TYR A 167 0.99 -0.90 -22.35
C TYR A 167 0.85 -1.90 -23.50
N GLY A 168 1.89 -2.65 -23.80
CA GLY A 168 1.82 -3.83 -24.65
C GLY A 168 1.17 -4.99 -23.87
N ASP A 169 1.76 -5.33 -22.72
CA ASP A 169 1.19 -6.21 -21.69
C ASP A 169 1.38 -5.56 -20.32
N VAL A 170 0.28 -5.09 -19.73
CA VAL A 170 0.33 -4.35 -18.46
C VAL A 170 0.80 -5.21 -17.30
N VAL A 171 0.54 -6.52 -17.33
CA VAL A 171 0.89 -7.44 -16.23
C VAL A 171 2.39 -7.70 -16.24
N GLU A 172 2.96 -8.02 -17.39
CA GLU A 172 4.38 -8.25 -17.56
C GLU A 172 5.18 -6.96 -17.32
N GLU A 173 4.79 -5.85 -17.96
CA GLU A 173 5.51 -4.57 -17.81
C GLU A 173 5.53 -4.06 -16.36
N VAL A 174 4.43 -4.22 -15.61
CA VAL A 174 4.38 -3.85 -14.20
C VAL A 174 5.24 -4.79 -13.35
N ALA A 175 5.23 -6.09 -13.63
CA ALA A 175 6.06 -7.06 -12.93
C ALA A 175 7.56 -6.78 -13.15
N ASP A 176 7.97 -6.57 -14.39
CA ASP A 176 9.36 -6.25 -14.76
C ASP A 176 9.83 -4.95 -14.11
N PHE A 177 8.99 -3.90 -14.16
CA PHE A 177 9.28 -2.63 -13.50
C PHE A 177 9.49 -2.82 -12.00
N LEU A 178 8.59 -3.51 -11.31
CA LEU A 178 8.68 -3.71 -9.86
C LEU A 178 9.91 -4.56 -9.49
N ALA A 179 10.23 -5.59 -10.29
CA ALA A 179 11.43 -6.41 -10.11
C ALA A 179 12.71 -5.57 -10.27
N GLU A 180 12.76 -4.69 -11.30
CA GLU A 180 13.87 -3.77 -11.50
C GLU A 180 14.01 -2.80 -10.33
N ARG A 181 12.90 -2.19 -9.86
CA ARG A 181 12.94 -1.24 -8.74
C ARG A 181 13.32 -1.90 -7.42
N ALA A 182 12.86 -3.13 -7.17
CA ALA A 182 13.30 -3.91 -6.01
C ALA A 182 14.80 -4.21 -6.05
N ARG A 183 15.33 -4.61 -7.22
CA ARG A 183 16.77 -4.82 -7.42
C ARG A 183 17.55 -3.53 -7.15
N PHE A 184 17.13 -2.40 -7.73
CA PHE A 184 17.74 -1.10 -7.48
C PHE A 184 17.77 -0.75 -5.99
N ALA A 185 16.65 -0.95 -5.27
CA ALA A 185 16.59 -0.69 -3.84
C ALA A 185 17.58 -1.57 -3.05
N MET A 186 17.69 -2.85 -3.41
CA MET A 186 18.66 -3.78 -2.79
C MET A 186 20.11 -3.38 -3.08
N GLU A 187 20.43 -2.96 -4.30
CA GLU A 187 21.76 -2.45 -4.68
C GLU A 187 22.12 -1.18 -3.89
N ARG A 188 21.11 -0.38 -3.47
CA ARG A 188 21.29 0.79 -2.60
C ARG A 188 21.32 0.43 -1.10
N GLY A 189 21.29 -0.87 -0.74
CA GLY A 189 21.42 -1.35 0.63
C GLY A 189 20.10 -1.58 1.38
N VAL A 190 18.94 -1.48 0.72
CA VAL A 190 17.66 -1.85 1.34
C VAL A 190 17.54 -3.37 1.40
N ALA A 191 17.35 -3.94 2.59
CA ALA A 191 17.21 -5.38 2.74
C ALA A 191 15.93 -5.91 2.07
N LYS A 192 16.01 -7.06 1.36
CA LYS A 192 14.87 -7.70 0.68
C LYS A 192 13.64 -7.83 1.59
N SER A 193 13.85 -8.23 2.85
CA SER A 193 12.79 -8.42 3.85
C SER A 193 12.05 -7.14 4.26
N ARG A 194 12.46 -5.98 3.77
CA ARG A 194 11.86 -4.65 4.03
C ARG A 194 11.13 -4.07 2.82
N ILE A 195 11.15 -4.74 1.68
CA ILE A 195 10.54 -4.26 0.45
C ILE A 195 9.16 -4.87 0.27
N VAL A 196 8.20 -4.03 -0.11
CA VAL A 196 6.83 -4.38 -0.49
C VAL A 196 6.58 -3.86 -1.90
N LEU A 197 5.89 -4.60 -2.74
CA LEU A 197 5.56 -4.21 -4.11
C LEU A 197 4.09 -3.83 -4.22
N ASP A 198 3.78 -2.74 -4.94
CA ASP A 198 2.41 -2.30 -5.23
C ASP A 198 2.24 -2.14 -6.76
N PRO A 199 1.31 -2.86 -7.41
CA PRO A 199 1.01 -2.71 -8.84
C PRO A 199 0.48 -1.33 -9.22
N GLY A 200 0.11 -0.50 -8.25
CA GLY A 200 -0.39 0.85 -8.51
C GLY A 200 -1.73 0.86 -9.24
N ILE A 201 -2.72 0.12 -8.74
CA ILE A 201 -4.08 0.11 -9.28
C ILE A 201 -4.62 1.54 -9.36
N GLY A 202 -5.06 1.96 -10.56
CA GLY A 202 -5.57 3.32 -10.81
C GLY A 202 -4.51 4.39 -11.10
N PHE A 203 -3.21 4.06 -11.06
CA PHE A 203 -2.12 4.98 -11.36
C PHE A 203 -1.57 4.74 -12.77
N GLY A 204 -1.87 5.64 -13.70
CA GLY A 204 -1.46 5.51 -15.10
C GLY A 204 -2.03 4.26 -15.78
N LYS A 205 -3.32 3.97 -15.55
CA LYS A 205 -3.99 2.75 -16.02
C LYS A 205 -5.45 3.02 -16.37
N VAL A 206 -5.89 2.55 -17.53
CA VAL A 206 -7.31 2.53 -17.92
C VAL A 206 -8.04 1.36 -17.24
N LEU A 207 -9.36 1.26 -17.48
CA LEU A 207 -10.19 0.21 -16.86
C LEU A 207 -9.64 -1.19 -17.10
N THR A 208 -9.38 -1.56 -18.35
CA THR A 208 -8.87 -2.89 -18.72
C THR A 208 -7.54 -3.20 -18.03
N HIS A 209 -6.58 -2.27 -18.02
CA HIS A 209 -5.30 -2.46 -17.35
C HIS A 209 -5.44 -2.76 -15.85
N ASN A 210 -6.40 -2.10 -15.16
CA ASN A 210 -6.66 -2.37 -13.74
C ASN A 210 -7.26 -3.77 -13.54
N LEU A 211 -8.18 -4.18 -14.44
CA LEU A 211 -8.80 -5.50 -14.38
C LEU A 211 -7.80 -6.61 -14.66
N ASP A 212 -6.94 -6.45 -15.67
CA ASP A 212 -5.90 -7.41 -16.02
C ASP A 212 -4.92 -7.63 -14.87
N LEU A 213 -4.42 -6.53 -14.25
CA LEU A 213 -3.54 -6.62 -13.08
C LEU A 213 -4.19 -7.30 -11.89
N LEU A 214 -5.48 -7.04 -11.63
CA LEU A 214 -6.20 -7.68 -10.53
C LEU A 214 -6.49 -9.16 -10.82
N ALA A 215 -6.78 -9.52 -12.07
CA ALA A 215 -7.01 -10.90 -12.48
C ALA A 215 -5.72 -11.74 -12.42
N HIS A 216 -4.56 -11.14 -12.64
CA HIS A 216 -3.26 -11.80 -12.68
C HIS A 216 -2.32 -11.37 -11.54
N LEU A 217 -2.89 -10.87 -10.42
CA LEU A 217 -2.11 -10.36 -9.29
C LEU A 217 -1.12 -11.40 -8.73
N ARG A 218 -1.46 -12.67 -8.84
CA ARG A 218 -0.62 -13.81 -8.40
C ARG A 218 0.76 -13.78 -9.04
N LEU A 219 0.90 -13.31 -10.29
CA LEU A 219 2.21 -13.18 -10.92
C LEU A 219 3.17 -12.30 -10.09
N LEU A 220 2.68 -11.23 -9.49
CA LEU A 220 3.51 -10.35 -8.65
C LEU A 220 3.99 -11.05 -7.37
N THR A 221 3.21 -11.99 -6.84
CA THR A 221 3.63 -12.76 -5.65
C THR A 221 4.79 -13.71 -5.94
N THR A 222 4.98 -14.12 -7.20
CA THR A 222 6.10 -14.97 -7.62
C THR A 222 7.45 -14.25 -7.60
N LEU A 223 7.47 -12.91 -7.55
CA LEU A 223 8.69 -12.12 -7.41
C LEU A 223 9.35 -12.30 -6.03
N GLY A 224 8.65 -12.93 -5.07
CA GLY A 224 9.16 -13.27 -3.76
C GLY A 224 9.29 -12.06 -2.82
N PHE A 225 8.41 -11.08 -2.98
CA PHE A 225 8.20 -9.93 -2.10
C PHE A 225 6.73 -9.89 -1.67
N PRO A 226 6.42 -9.30 -0.48
CA PRO A 226 5.05 -8.97 -0.13
C PRO A 226 4.41 -8.04 -1.17
N VAL A 227 3.12 -8.26 -1.43
CA VAL A 227 2.32 -7.43 -2.36
C VAL A 227 1.29 -6.62 -1.60
N LEU A 228 1.30 -5.30 -1.82
CA LEU A 228 0.30 -4.35 -1.35
C LEU A 228 -0.67 -4.03 -2.50
N VAL A 229 -1.96 -3.96 -2.20
CA VAL A 229 -2.99 -3.52 -3.15
C VAL A 229 -3.87 -2.45 -2.52
N GLY A 230 -3.95 -1.29 -3.18
CA GLY A 230 -4.76 -0.16 -2.74
C GLY A 230 -5.92 0.14 -3.70
N PRO A 231 -7.01 -0.63 -3.75
CA PRO A 231 -8.11 -0.43 -4.70
C PRO A 231 -9.20 0.51 -4.18
N SER A 232 -9.12 0.90 -2.91
CA SER A 232 -10.22 1.51 -2.16
C SER A 232 -10.79 2.76 -2.82
N ARG A 233 -12.07 2.72 -3.15
CA ARG A 233 -12.89 3.80 -3.73
C ARG A 233 -12.38 4.32 -5.08
N LYS A 234 -11.49 3.59 -5.79
CA LYS A 234 -10.86 4.04 -7.04
C LYS A 234 -11.84 4.15 -8.21
N GLY A 235 -11.44 4.95 -9.21
CA GLY A 235 -12.29 5.35 -10.35
C GLY A 235 -12.80 4.18 -11.18
N PHE A 236 -12.00 3.13 -11.37
CA PHE A 236 -12.41 1.93 -12.14
C PHE A 236 -13.63 1.22 -11.51
N ILE A 237 -13.73 1.19 -10.17
CA ILE A 237 -14.91 0.66 -9.47
C ILE A 237 -16.15 1.50 -9.83
N GLY A 238 -16.02 2.84 -9.80
CA GLY A 238 -17.11 3.73 -10.19
C GLY A 238 -17.54 3.56 -11.66
N GLN A 239 -16.58 3.28 -12.57
CA GLN A 239 -16.89 2.99 -13.98
C GLN A 239 -17.74 1.72 -14.14
N LEU A 240 -17.44 0.67 -13.35
CA LEU A 240 -18.17 -0.60 -13.39
C LEU A 240 -19.53 -0.52 -12.70
N THR A 241 -19.58 0.10 -11.51
CA THR A 241 -20.77 0.09 -10.64
C THR A 241 -21.69 1.29 -10.87
N LYS A 242 -21.23 2.32 -11.59
CA LYS A 242 -21.90 3.62 -11.77
C LYS A 242 -22.11 4.38 -10.46
N GLN A 243 -21.34 4.05 -9.41
CA GLN A 243 -21.47 4.67 -8.09
C GLN A 243 -20.56 5.90 -7.93
N SER A 244 -21.04 6.86 -7.12
CA SER A 244 -20.20 7.95 -6.57
C SER A 244 -19.07 7.39 -5.69
N VAL A 245 -18.12 8.22 -5.28
CA VAL A 245 -16.97 7.80 -4.47
C VAL A 245 -17.42 7.13 -3.16
N GLU A 246 -18.44 7.67 -2.51
CA GLU A 246 -19.01 7.19 -1.25
C GLU A 246 -19.69 5.82 -1.42
N GLY A 247 -20.31 5.57 -2.59
CA GLY A 247 -21.01 4.32 -2.89
C GLY A 247 -20.12 3.16 -3.32
N ARG A 248 -18.79 3.34 -3.40
CA ARG A 248 -17.85 2.33 -3.93
C ARG A 248 -17.39 1.28 -2.91
N ALA A 249 -17.89 1.31 -1.68
CA ALA A 249 -17.45 0.39 -0.63
C ALA A 249 -17.67 -1.09 -1.00
N TRP A 250 -18.84 -1.44 -1.54
CA TRP A 250 -19.13 -2.82 -1.97
C TRP A 250 -18.27 -3.30 -3.14
N GLY A 251 -18.01 -2.41 -4.11
CA GLY A 251 -17.07 -2.72 -5.19
C GLY A 251 -15.65 -2.90 -4.69
N THR A 252 -15.24 -2.09 -3.70
CA THR A 252 -13.95 -2.25 -3.01
C THR A 252 -13.88 -3.62 -2.30
N ALA A 253 -14.94 -4.02 -1.59
CA ALA A 253 -15.03 -5.32 -0.91
C ALA A 253 -14.83 -6.50 -1.88
N GLY A 254 -15.48 -6.46 -3.05
CA GLY A 254 -15.28 -7.47 -4.09
C GLY A 254 -13.83 -7.57 -4.56
N VAL A 255 -13.18 -6.43 -4.82
CA VAL A 255 -11.77 -6.41 -5.23
C VAL A 255 -10.85 -6.90 -4.11
N ILE A 256 -11.09 -6.52 -2.85
CA ILE A 256 -10.30 -6.99 -1.70
C ILE A 256 -10.40 -8.51 -1.56
N ALA A 257 -11.60 -9.10 -1.67
CA ALA A 257 -11.77 -10.55 -1.58
C ALA A 257 -10.97 -11.30 -2.65
N LEU A 258 -11.01 -10.81 -3.91
CA LEU A 258 -10.23 -11.37 -5.02
C LEU A 258 -8.73 -11.16 -4.83
N ALA A 259 -8.30 -9.99 -4.35
CA ALA A 259 -6.88 -9.71 -4.09
C ALA A 259 -6.31 -10.64 -2.99
N VAL A 260 -7.09 -10.93 -1.94
CA VAL A 260 -6.71 -11.90 -0.90
C VAL A 260 -6.57 -13.31 -1.48
N GLU A 261 -7.49 -13.73 -2.33
CA GLU A 261 -7.42 -15.03 -3.02
C GLU A 261 -6.18 -15.12 -3.92
N GLN A 262 -5.83 -14.03 -4.60
CA GLN A 262 -4.64 -13.93 -5.46
C GLN A 262 -3.33 -13.77 -4.68
N GLY A 263 -3.36 -13.70 -3.35
CA GLY A 263 -2.18 -13.69 -2.49
C GLY A 263 -1.67 -12.31 -2.07
N ALA A 264 -2.49 -11.25 -2.18
CA ALA A 264 -2.13 -9.94 -1.61
C ALA A 264 -1.86 -10.04 -0.11
N ASN A 265 -0.78 -9.41 0.36
CA ASN A 265 -0.34 -9.43 1.75
C ASN A 265 -0.81 -8.20 2.54
N ILE A 266 -0.99 -7.05 1.87
CA ILE A 266 -1.40 -5.79 2.51
C ILE A 266 -2.50 -5.15 1.67
N LEU A 267 -3.62 -4.80 2.29
CA LEU A 267 -4.79 -4.16 1.66
C LEU A 267 -4.90 -2.73 2.20
N ARG A 268 -4.66 -1.73 1.34
CA ARG A 268 -4.70 -0.31 1.70
C ARG A 268 -6.10 0.26 1.45
N VAL A 269 -6.81 0.64 2.52
CA VAL A 269 -8.25 0.95 2.47
C VAL A 269 -8.64 2.17 3.32
N HIS A 270 -9.79 2.79 2.96
CA HIS A 270 -10.44 3.85 3.75
C HIS A 270 -11.40 3.27 4.80
N ASP A 271 -12.17 2.23 4.42
CA ASP A 271 -13.27 1.67 5.22
C ASP A 271 -12.77 0.43 5.99
N VAL A 272 -11.95 0.65 7.02
CA VAL A 272 -11.22 -0.43 7.72
C VAL A 272 -12.17 -1.47 8.30
N ALA A 273 -13.19 -1.09 9.07
CA ALA A 273 -14.10 -2.04 9.71
C ALA A 273 -14.71 -3.03 8.71
N ALA A 274 -15.33 -2.52 7.64
CA ALA A 274 -15.96 -3.35 6.62
C ALA A 274 -14.94 -4.22 5.86
N MET A 275 -13.77 -3.66 5.52
CA MET A 275 -12.74 -4.41 4.78
C MET A 275 -12.03 -5.44 5.64
N ARG A 276 -11.94 -5.23 6.96
CA ARG A 276 -11.44 -6.25 7.91
C ARG A 276 -12.31 -7.51 7.88
N ASP A 277 -13.63 -7.35 7.89
CA ASP A 277 -14.54 -8.49 7.78
C ASP A 277 -14.36 -9.23 6.46
N VAL A 278 -14.28 -8.50 5.35
CA VAL A 278 -14.02 -9.08 4.02
C VAL A 278 -12.71 -9.88 4.00
N VAL A 279 -11.62 -9.30 4.53
CA VAL A 279 -10.31 -9.97 4.61
C VAL A 279 -10.39 -11.24 5.45
N ASN A 280 -11.08 -11.20 6.60
CA ASN A 280 -11.22 -12.37 7.47
C ASN A 280 -11.98 -13.52 6.76
N VAL A 281 -13.10 -13.21 6.10
CA VAL A 281 -13.90 -14.18 5.36
C VAL A 281 -13.13 -14.75 4.17
N ALA A 282 -12.54 -13.88 3.33
CA ALA A 282 -11.76 -14.30 2.17
C ALA A 282 -10.56 -15.18 2.58
N THR A 283 -9.83 -14.80 3.64
CA THR A 283 -8.72 -15.60 4.17
C THR A 283 -9.17 -16.97 4.66
N ALA A 284 -10.31 -17.04 5.38
CA ALA A 284 -10.83 -18.30 5.87
C ALA A 284 -11.21 -19.26 4.72
N ILE A 285 -11.77 -18.72 3.64
CA ILE A 285 -12.12 -19.50 2.43
C ILE A 285 -10.85 -19.97 1.72
N SER A 286 -9.91 -19.05 1.41
CA SER A 286 -8.67 -19.36 0.69
C SER A 286 -7.82 -20.41 1.39
N ARG A 287 -7.79 -20.43 2.73
CA ARG A 287 -7.07 -21.44 3.50
C ARG A 287 -7.70 -22.84 3.45
N ARG A 288 -8.98 -22.95 3.09
CA ARG A 288 -9.70 -24.22 2.93
C ARG A 288 -9.53 -24.82 1.55
N MET A 289 -9.03 -24.08 0.57
CA MET A 289 -8.75 -24.62 -0.76
C MET A 289 -7.67 -25.72 -0.66
N PRO A 290 -7.87 -26.90 -1.27
CA PRO A 290 -6.86 -27.95 -1.32
C PRO A 290 -5.54 -27.43 -1.90
N ALA A 291 -4.40 -27.87 -1.34
CA ALA A 291 -3.09 -27.45 -1.82
C ALA A 291 -2.90 -27.72 -3.33
N SER A 292 -3.45 -28.82 -3.84
CA SER A 292 -3.44 -29.19 -5.27
C SER A 292 -4.09 -28.16 -6.19
N LEU A 293 -5.07 -27.40 -5.72
CA LEU A 293 -5.71 -26.33 -6.51
C LEU A 293 -4.97 -25.00 -6.40
N ARG A 294 -4.20 -24.78 -5.34
CA ARG A 294 -3.38 -23.57 -5.18
C ARG A 294 -2.16 -23.57 -6.12
N GLU A 295 -1.63 -24.76 -6.44
CA GLU A 295 -0.46 -24.93 -7.31
C GLU A 295 -0.80 -24.90 -8.80
N GLN A 296 -2.06 -25.18 -9.19
CA GLN A 296 -2.49 -25.17 -10.60
C GLN A 296 -2.69 -23.78 -11.19
N HIS A 297 -2.66 -22.74 -10.36
CA HIS A 297 -2.81 -21.34 -10.76
C HIS A 297 -1.58 -20.50 -10.39
N ALA A 298 -0.42 -21.14 -10.13
CA ALA A 298 0.87 -20.50 -9.88
C ALA A 298 1.71 -20.40 -11.17
#